data_840083a85d0edb87d2be72eac6733028
#
_entry.id   840083a85d0edb87d2be72eac6733028
#
_cell.length_a   1.000
_cell.length_b   1.000
_cell.length_c   1.000
_cell.angle_alpha   90.00
_cell.angle_beta   90.00
_cell.angle_gamma   90.00
#
_symmetry.space_group_name_H-M   'P 1'
#
loop_
_entity.id
_entity.type
_entity.pdbx_description
1 polymer ?
#
loop_
_entity_poly.entity_id
_entity_poly.type
_entity_poly.pdbx_seq_one_letter_code
_entity_poly.pdbx_strand_id
1 'polypeptide(L)'
;MGKIGKSSSGKDTIYKRVMRDKSLGLSKIVPYTTRPIREGEKEGVQYHFTDKAGFDKLFKAGKVIEHRTYDTFYGEWKYFTVDDGDIDLNKNNYLIIGTPESYMATKKYFGESNVLPILINVDDGVRLQRALNRERKQETPKYEEMCRRFLADTEDFGEEKLKECKIEKRFENEDLDKCLEQVIGYIKRNMTDH
;
A
#
# COMPACT_ATOMS: atom_id res chain seq x y z
N MET A 1 1.60 6.42 8.95
CA MET A 1 0.70 5.24 9.07
C MET A 1 0.76 4.41 7.79
N GLY A 2 0.99 3.10 7.92
CA GLY A 2 1.07 2.19 6.77
C GLY A 2 -0.23 1.39 6.62
N LYS A 3 -0.91 1.52 5.49
CA LYS A 3 -2.11 0.75 5.17
C LYS A 3 -1.74 -0.49 4.37
N ILE A 4 -2.13 -1.65 4.86
CA ILE A 4 -1.75 -2.95 4.33
C ILE A 4 -3.01 -3.75 4.01
N GLY A 5 -2.94 -4.62 3.02
CA GLY A 5 -4.04 -5.54 2.70
C GLY A 5 -3.86 -6.18 1.33
N LYS A 6 -4.38 -7.39 1.22
CA LYS A 6 -4.38 -8.19 0.00
C LYS A 6 -5.08 -7.46 -1.18
N SER A 7 -4.80 -7.85 -2.41
CA SER A 7 -5.52 -7.37 -3.59
C SER A 7 -7.03 -7.63 -3.43
N SER A 8 -7.85 -6.70 -3.91
CA SER A 8 -9.32 -6.75 -3.81
C SER A 8 -9.91 -6.75 -2.39
N SER A 9 -9.10 -6.47 -1.35
CA SER A 9 -9.61 -6.27 0.02
C SER A 9 -10.41 -4.97 0.21
N GLY A 10 -10.43 -4.07 -0.79
CA GLY A 10 -11.05 -2.75 -0.69
C GLY A 10 -10.16 -1.67 -0.07
N LYS A 11 -8.91 -1.99 0.23
CA LYS A 11 -7.94 -1.05 0.82
C LYS A 11 -7.84 0.27 0.04
N ASP A 12 -7.89 0.23 -1.30
CA ASP A 12 -7.75 1.45 -2.12
C ASP A 12 -8.97 2.38 -1.99
N THR A 13 -10.16 1.80 -1.85
CA THR A 13 -11.40 2.55 -1.61
C THR A 13 -11.36 3.22 -0.23
N ILE A 14 -10.98 2.46 0.80
CA ILE A 14 -10.81 2.99 2.16
C ILE A 14 -9.72 4.08 2.17
N TYR A 15 -8.57 3.85 1.50
CA TYR A 15 -7.51 4.86 1.37
C TYR A 15 -8.05 6.18 0.81
N LYS A 16 -8.76 6.11 -0.32
CA LYS A 16 -9.32 7.31 -0.96
C LYS A 16 -10.30 8.04 -0.06
N ARG A 17 -11.14 7.30 0.69
CA ARG A 17 -12.12 7.91 1.61
C ARG A 17 -11.43 8.54 2.83
N VAL A 18 -10.46 7.86 3.43
CA VAL A 18 -9.65 8.40 4.54
C VAL A 18 -8.91 9.66 4.12
N MET A 19 -8.26 9.67 2.95
CA MET A 19 -7.56 10.85 2.42
C MET A 19 -8.48 12.03 2.08
N ARG A 20 -9.77 11.78 1.87
CA ARG A 20 -10.76 12.86 1.65
C ARG A 20 -11.27 13.46 2.95
N ASP A 21 -11.12 12.78 4.06
CA ASP A 21 -11.50 13.31 5.38
C ASP A 21 -10.49 14.36 5.84
N LYS A 22 -10.81 15.62 5.57
CA LYS A 22 -9.96 16.76 5.93
C LYS A 22 -9.73 16.89 7.43
N SER A 23 -10.63 16.32 8.27
CA SER A 23 -10.47 16.36 9.73
C SER A 23 -9.26 15.57 10.22
N LEU A 24 -8.72 14.68 9.39
CA LEU A 24 -7.54 13.89 9.70
C LEU A 24 -6.21 14.57 9.35
N GLY A 25 -6.21 15.65 8.56
CA GLY A 25 -4.98 16.36 8.19
C GLY A 25 -3.87 15.49 7.59
N LEU A 26 -4.23 14.36 6.95
CA LEU A 26 -3.25 13.41 6.45
C LEU A 26 -2.61 13.85 5.14
N SER A 27 -1.31 13.75 5.07
CA SER A 27 -0.53 13.85 3.84
C SER A 27 -0.31 12.47 3.21
N LYS A 28 -0.11 12.42 1.90
CA LYS A 28 0.21 11.18 1.19
C LYS A 28 1.71 11.07 0.93
N ILE A 29 2.22 9.86 0.96
CA ILE A 29 3.51 9.52 0.36
C ILE A 29 3.22 8.86 -0.98
N VAL A 30 3.74 9.40 -2.07
CA VAL A 30 3.59 8.84 -3.42
C VAL A 30 4.77 7.91 -3.67
N PRO A 31 4.55 6.58 -3.82
CA PRO A 31 5.65 5.66 -4.09
C PRO A 31 6.16 5.82 -5.53
N TYR A 32 7.34 5.30 -5.77
CA TYR A 32 8.00 5.25 -7.07
C TYR A 32 7.84 3.88 -7.71
N THR A 33 7.92 3.82 -9.04
CA THR A 33 7.94 2.56 -9.78
C THR A 33 8.72 2.67 -11.08
N THR A 34 9.39 1.57 -11.46
CA THR A 34 10.00 1.43 -12.79
C THR A 34 9.04 0.86 -13.83
N ARG A 35 7.84 0.48 -13.41
CA ARG A 35 6.78 0.04 -14.31
C ARG A 35 6.33 1.20 -15.21
N PRO A 36 6.09 0.97 -16.49
CA PRO A 36 5.49 1.97 -17.36
C PRO A 36 4.13 2.46 -16.83
N ILE A 37 3.84 3.75 -17.05
CA ILE A 37 2.55 4.35 -16.73
C ILE A 37 1.43 3.64 -17.49
N ARG A 38 0.30 3.42 -16.85
CA ARG A 38 -0.88 2.81 -17.47
C ARG A 38 -1.89 3.89 -17.87
N GLU A 39 -2.79 3.52 -18.76
CA GLU A 39 -3.92 4.38 -19.12
C GLU A 39 -4.71 4.81 -17.87
N GLY A 40 -5.02 6.09 -17.79
CA GLY A 40 -5.72 6.71 -16.65
C GLY A 40 -4.86 7.00 -15.43
N GLU A 41 -3.59 6.62 -15.41
CA GLU A 41 -2.64 7.02 -14.36
C GLU A 41 -1.99 8.37 -14.70
N LYS A 42 -1.54 9.07 -13.66
CA LYS A 42 -0.86 10.37 -13.79
C LYS A 42 0.38 10.40 -12.90
N GLU A 43 1.46 10.99 -13.43
CA GLU A 43 2.69 11.24 -12.69
C GLU A 43 2.38 11.99 -11.37
N GLY A 44 3.02 11.53 -10.26
CA GLY A 44 2.86 12.12 -8.94
C GLY A 44 1.49 11.89 -8.29
N VAL A 45 0.59 11.13 -8.91
CA VAL A 45 -0.73 10.82 -8.35
C VAL A 45 -0.80 9.40 -7.81
N GLN A 46 -0.56 8.41 -8.64
CA GLN A 46 -0.51 7.00 -8.23
C GLN A 46 0.92 6.59 -7.87
N TYR A 47 1.85 6.98 -8.72
CA TYR A 47 3.30 6.75 -8.58
C TYR A 47 4.08 7.93 -9.15
N HIS A 48 5.34 8.03 -8.73
CA HIS A 48 6.40 8.66 -9.50
C HIS A 48 6.97 7.61 -10.44
N PHE A 49 6.84 7.82 -11.75
CA PHE A 49 7.31 6.85 -12.74
C PHE A 49 8.75 7.16 -13.13
N THR A 50 9.60 6.15 -13.08
CA THR A 50 11.02 6.28 -13.43
C THR A 50 11.47 5.02 -14.16
N ASP A 51 12.73 4.94 -14.49
CA ASP A 51 13.38 3.76 -15.07
C ASP A 51 14.37 3.12 -14.09
N LYS A 52 15.06 2.08 -14.54
CA LYS A 52 16.09 1.41 -13.75
C LYS A 52 17.23 2.36 -13.36
N ALA A 53 17.64 3.25 -14.27
CA ALA A 53 18.71 4.21 -14.00
C ALA A 53 18.32 5.21 -12.93
N GLY A 54 17.07 5.68 -12.94
CA GLY A 54 16.51 6.54 -11.91
C GLY A 54 16.44 5.84 -10.55
N PHE A 55 16.00 4.57 -10.51
CA PHE A 55 16.04 3.77 -9.28
C PHE A 55 17.48 3.64 -8.75
N ASP A 56 18.44 3.23 -9.60
CA ASP A 56 19.83 3.02 -9.21
C ASP A 56 20.46 4.30 -8.64
N LYS A 57 20.13 5.46 -9.23
CA LYS A 57 20.58 6.77 -8.74
C LYS A 57 20.06 7.06 -7.34
N LEU A 58 18.75 6.88 -7.10
CA LEU A 58 18.13 7.12 -5.80
C LEU A 58 18.63 6.12 -4.74
N PHE A 59 18.80 4.88 -5.13
CA PHE A 59 19.31 3.82 -4.26
C PHE A 59 20.75 4.09 -3.82
N LYS A 60 21.64 4.44 -4.76
CA LYS A 60 23.04 4.82 -4.45
C LYS A 60 23.13 6.07 -3.60
N ALA A 61 22.19 6.99 -3.73
CA ALA A 61 22.10 8.19 -2.91
C ALA A 61 21.55 7.93 -1.50
N GLY A 62 21.19 6.68 -1.14
CA GLY A 62 20.63 6.31 0.17
C GLY A 62 19.23 6.85 0.41
N LYS A 63 18.51 7.29 -0.63
CA LYS A 63 17.19 7.88 -0.52
C LYS A 63 16.05 6.86 -0.54
N VAL A 64 16.32 5.62 -0.93
CA VAL A 64 15.29 4.57 -1.01
C VAL A 64 15.08 3.98 0.39
N ILE A 65 13.89 4.16 0.93
CA ILE A 65 13.46 3.65 2.25
C ILE A 65 13.22 2.14 2.18
N GLU A 66 12.50 1.69 1.12
CA GLU A 66 12.20 0.30 0.86
C GLU A 66 11.99 0.08 -0.64
N HIS A 67 12.22 -1.12 -1.10
CA HIS A 67 11.88 -1.50 -2.48
C HIS A 67 11.48 -2.97 -2.57
N ARG A 68 10.65 -3.27 -3.56
CA ARG A 68 10.24 -4.61 -3.93
C ARG A 68 10.41 -4.80 -5.42
N THR A 69 10.85 -5.95 -5.82
CA THR A 69 11.09 -6.32 -7.21
C THR A 69 10.13 -7.43 -7.61
N TYR A 70 9.52 -7.30 -8.76
CA TYR A 70 8.63 -8.31 -9.33
C TYR A 70 9.10 -8.66 -10.72
N ASP A 71 9.36 -9.94 -10.94
CA ASP A 71 9.59 -10.50 -12.26
C ASP A 71 8.24 -10.64 -12.96
N THR A 72 8.10 -9.98 -14.10
CA THR A 72 6.86 -9.99 -14.87
C THR A 72 7.12 -10.45 -16.30
N PHE A 73 6.06 -10.79 -17.03
CA PHE A 73 6.15 -11.07 -18.46
C PHE A 73 6.77 -9.93 -19.29
N TYR A 74 6.77 -8.70 -18.74
CA TYR A 74 7.28 -7.49 -19.39
C TYR A 74 8.64 -7.06 -18.84
N GLY A 75 9.32 -7.92 -18.07
CA GLY A 75 10.58 -7.65 -17.41
C GLY A 75 10.43 -7.35 -15.91
N GLU A 76 11.54 -6.99 -15.30
CA GLU A 76 11.63 -6.67 -13.89
C GLU A 76 11.04 -5.29 -13.60
N TRP A 77 10.07 -5.23 -12.69
CA TRP A 77 9.51 -3.98 -12.18
C TRP A 77 9.81 -3.79 -10.71
N LYS A 78 10.24 -2.60 -10.37
CA LYS A 78 10.48 -2.18 -8.98
C LYS A 78 9.38 -1.23 -8.52
N TYR A 79 8.99 -1.40 -7.26
CA TYR A 79 8.14 -0.47 -6.53
C TYR A 79 8.89 -0.08 -5.26
N PHE A 80 9.01 1.20 -4.99
CA PHE A 80 9.84 1.68 -3.90
C PHE A 80 9.35 3.01 -3.34
N THR A 81 9.74 3.26 -2.09
CA THR A 81 9.44 4.51 -1.38
C THR A 81 10.74 5.30 -1.22
N VAL A 82 10.67 6.59 -1.47
CA VAL A 82 11.82 7.50 -1.41
C VAL A 82 11.60 8.54 -0.33
N ASP A 83 12.62 8.83 0.45
CA ASP A 83 12.71 10.07 1.22
C ASP A 83 13.47 11.09 0.38
N ASP A 84 12.73 11.97 -0.25
CA ASP A 84 13.24 13.09 -1.04
C ASP A 84 13.40 14.39 -0.23
N GLY A 85 13.11 14.31 1.08
CA GLY A 85 13.14 15.43 2.01
C GLY A 85 11.79 16.09 2.25
N ASP A 86 10.73 15.61 1.59
CA ASP A 86 9.37 16.13 1.75
C ASP A 86 8.60 15.46 2.90
N ILE A 87 9.17 14.39 3.51
CA ILE A 87 8.55 13.67 4.61
C ILE A 87 9.05 14.23 5.94
N ASP A 88 8.23 15.04 6.60
CA ASP A 88 8.52 15.60 7.93
C ASP A 88 7.45 15.14 8.94
N LEU A 89 7.81 14.13 9.74
CA LEU A 89 6.91 13.54 10.74
C LEU A 89 6.62 14.47 11.92
N ASN A 90 7.38 15.57 12.08
CA ASN A 90 7.12 16.57 13.12
C ASN A 90 6.03 17.57 12.70
N LYS A 91 5.69 17.60 11.41
CA LYS A 91 4.70 18.54 10.88
C LYS A 91 3.44 17.88 10.36
N ASN A 92 3.55 16.62 9.93
CA ASN A 92 2.46 15.95 9.25
C ASN A 92 2.35 14.48 9.62
N ASN A 93 1.11 13.99 9.66
CA ASN A 93 0.83 12.58 9.63
C ASN A 93 0.65 12.11 8.18
N TYR A 94 1.22 10.97 7.84
CA TYR A 94 1.21 10.45 6.46
C TYR A 94 0.46 9.11 6.38
N LEU A 95 -0.18 8.88 5.24
CA LEU A 95 -0.79 7.59 4.90
C LEU A 95 -0.12 7.00 3.66
N ILE A 96 0.39 5.77 3.79
CA ILE A 96 1.04 5.03 2.69
C ILE A 96 0.36 3.66 2.51
N ILE A 97 0.35 3.13 1.29
CA ILE A 97 -0.09 1.76 0.98
C ILE A 97 1.15 0.88 0.79
N GLY A 98 1.15 -0.28 1.42
CA GLY A 98 2.27 -1.21 1.33
C GLY A 98 1.89 -2.68 1.56
N THR A 99 2.90 -3.52 1.63
CA THR A 99 2.86 -4.92 2.07
C THR A 99 3.41 -5.01 3.51
N PRO A 100 3.27 -6.15 4.20
CA PRO A 100 3.92 -6.36 5.50
C PRO A 100 5.43 -6.10 5.46
N GLU A 101 6.11 -6.51 4.40
CA GLU A 101 7.55 -6.28 4.20
C GLU A 101 7.88 -4.78 4.11
N SER A 102 7.14 -4.02 3.28
CA SER A 102 7.35 -2.58 3.20
C SER A 102 7.01 -1.84 4.49
N TYR A 103 6.03 -2.34 5.26
CA TYR A 103 5.75 -1.82 6.60
C TYR A 103 6.95 -1.98 7.53
N MET A 104 7.58 -3.16 7.55
CA MET A 104 8.75 -3.40 8.41
C MET A 104 9.92 -2.49 8.03
N ALA A 105 10.18 -2.32 6.74
CA ALA A 105 11.24 -1.42 6.28
C ALA A 105 10.94 0.05 6.62
N THR A 106 9.70 0.48 6.41
CA THR A 106 9.24 1.83 6.79
C THR A 106 9.36 2.05 8.30
N LYS A 107 8.97 1.06 9.10
CA LYS A 107 9.08 1.07 10.55
C LYS A 107 10.53 1.17 11.03
N LYS A 108 11.44 0.43 10.38
CA LYS A 108 12.88 0.51 10.65
C LYS A 108 13.45 1.89 10.33
N TYR A 109 12.99 2.51 9.25
CA TYR A 109 13.46 3.82 8.78
C TYR A 109 12.99 4.97 9.68
N PHE A 110 11.69 5.05 9.95
CA PHE A 110 11.09 6.15 10.71
C PHE A 110 11.03 5.93 12.23
N GLY A 111 11.37 4.74 12.71
CA GLY A 111 11.26 4.33 14.10
C GLY A 111 9.96 3.60 14.42
N GLU A 112 10.04 2.66 15.36
CA GLU A 112 8.92 1.74 15.68
C GLU A 112 7.64 2.45 16.14
N SER A 113 7.76 3.51 16.94
CA SER A 113 6.63 4.25 17.49
C SER A 113 5.92 5.13 16.46
N ASN A 114 6.58 5.45 15.35
CA ASN A 114 6.10 6.41 14.36
C ASN A 114 5.32 5.76 13.21
N VAL A 115 5.27 4.43 13.14
CA VAL A 115 4.62 3.72 12.04
C VAL A 115 3.56 2.75 12.55
N LEU A 116 2.30 3.04 12.23
CA LEU A 116 1.14 2.29 12.65
C LEU A 116 0.57 1.46 11.50
N PRO A 117 0.40 0.13 11.64
CA PRO A 117 -0.17 -0.71 10.60
C PRO A 117 -1.71 -0.64 10.62
N ILE A 118 -2.32 -0.59 9.43
CA ILE A 118 -3.77 -0.70 9.25
C ILE A 118 -4.02 -1.84 8.25
N LEU A 119 -4.24 -3.06 8.75
CA LEU A 119 -4.50 -4.22 7.91
C LEU A 119 -5.99 -4.30 7.57
N ILE A 120 -6.32 -4.12 6.29
CA ILE A 120 -7.67 -4.34 5.78
C ILE A 120 -7.79 -5.79 5.36
N ASN A 121 -8.66 -6.50 6.06
CA ASN A 121 -8.94 -7.91 5.83
C ASN A 121 -10.33 -8.11 5.21
N VAL A 122 -10.50 -9.23 4.50
CA VAL A 122 -11.77 -9.70 3.97
C VAL A 122 -11.60 -11.18 3.61
N ASP A 123 -12.65 -11.94 3.72
CA ASP A 123 -12.68 -13.35 3.33
C ASP A 123 -12.10 -13.57 1.93
N ASP A 124 -11.28 -14.60 1.76
CA ASP A 124 -10.57 -14.87 0.51
C ASP A 124 -11.53 -15.20 -0.64
N GLY A 125 -12.68 -15.86 -0.39
CA GLY A 125 -13.71 -16.13 -1.40
C GLY A 125 -14.37 -14.84 -1.88
N VAL A 126 -14.71 -13.93 -0.95
CA VAL A 126 -15.24 -12.61 -1.28
C VAL A 126 -14.22 -11.81 -2.10
N ARG A 127 -12.96 -11.86 -1.71
CA ARG A 127 -11.85 -11.19 -2.39
C ARG A 127 -11.64 -11.72 -3.82
N LEU A 128 -11.69 -13.03 -3.99
CA LEU A 128 -11.57 -13.70 -5.28
C LEU A 128 -12.74 -13.30 -6.20
N GLN A 129 -13.97 -13.32 -5.67
CA GLN A 129 -15.16 -12.91 -6.43
C GLN A 129 -15.07 -11.44 -6.87
N ARG A 130 -14.60 -10.54 -5.99
CA ARG A 130 -14.38 -9.12 -6.31
C ARG A 130 -13.32 -8.96 -7.41
N ALA A 131 -12.23 -9.74 -7.35
CA ALA A 131 -11.18 -9.73 -8.36
C ALA A 131 -11.71 -10.20 -9.72
N LEU A 132 -12.43 -11.33 -9.76
CA LEU A 132 -13.04 -11.88 -10.96
C LEU A 132 -14.04 -10.92 -11.60
N ASN A 133 -14.92 -10.33 -10.80
CA ASN A 133 -15.91 -9.36 -11.27
C ASN A 133 -15.27 -8.10 -11.87
N ARG A 134 -14.14 -7.66 -11.30
CA ARG A 134 -13.37 -6.54 -11.84
C ARG A 134 -12.71 -6.91 -13.17
N GLU A 135 -12.12 -8.10 -13.24
CA GLU A 135 -11.42 -8.56 -14.43
C GLU A 135 -12.34 -8.76 -15.62
N ARG A 136 -13.56 -9.31 -15.39
CA ARG A 136 -14.61 -9.47 -16.41
C ARG A 136 -15.08 -8.15 -17.03
N LYS A 137 -14.91 -7.02 -16.37
CA LYS A 137 -15.29 -5.70 -16.87
C LYS A 137 -14.20 -5.04 -17.71
N GLN A 138 -13.03 -5.65 -17.81
CA GLN A 138 -11.96 -5.11 -18.64
C GLN A 138 -12.16 -5.52 -20.10
N GLU A 139 -11.74 -4.66 -21.00
CA GLU A 139 -11.76 -4.93 -22.44
C GLU A 139 -10.93 -6.16 -22.80
N THR A 140 -9.79 -6.33 -22.12
CA THR A 140 -8.91 -7.51 -22.25
C THR A 140 -8.66 -8.11 -20.88
N PRO A 141 -9.47 -9.09 -20.43
CA PRO A 141 -9.30 -9.74 -19.13
C PRO A 141 -7.96 -10.49 -19.03
N LYS A 142 -7.30 -10.38 -17.88
CA LYS A 142 -6.01 -11.02 -17.58
C LYS A 142 -6.13 -11.97 -16.39
N TYR A 143 -6.88 -13.04 -16.58
CA TYR A 143 -7.20 -13.99 -15.50
C TYR A 143 -5.97 -14.66 -14.89
N GLU A 144 -4.97 -15.02 -15.70
CA GLU A 144 -3.72 -15.63 -15.18
C GLU A 144 -3.00 -14.69 -14.22
N GLU A 145 -2.84 -13.41 -14.58
CA GLU A 145 -2.23 -12.41 -13.73
C GLU A 145 -3.07 -12.16 -12.47
N MET A 146 -4.39 -12.20 -12.58
CA MET A 146 -5.29 -12.11 -11.42
C MET A 146 -5.04 -13.27 -10.43
N CYS A 147 -4.96 -14.51 -10.93
CA CYS A 147 -4.71 -15.69 -10.12
C CYS A 147 -3.29 -15.65 -9.51
N ARG A 148 -2.28 -15.31 -10.29
CA ARG A 148 -0.91 -15.15 -9.80
C ARG A 148 -0.84 -14.17 -8.62
N ARG A 149 -1.49 -13.02 -8.75
CA ARG A 149 -1.55 -12.01 -7.68
C ARG A 149 -2.30 -12.50 -6.46
N PHE A 150 -3.36 -13.28 -6.65
CA PHE A 150 -4.12 -13.85 -5.55
C PHE A 150 -3.25 -14.81 -4.72
N LEU A 151 -2.47 -15.67 -5.38
CA LEU A 151 -1.55 -16.59 -4.72
C LEU A 151 -0.39 -15.87 -4.02
N ALA A 152 0.23 -14.89 -4.69
CA ALA A 152 1.29 -14.08 -4.10
C ALA A 152 0.82 -13.34 -2.83
N ASP A 153 -0.40 -12.79 -2.85
CA ASP A 153 -0.99 -12.18 -1.66
C ASP A 153 -1.15 -13.18 -0.50
N THR A 154 -1.41 -14.46 -0.79
CA THR A 154 -1.56 -15.48 0.25
C THR A 154 -0.24 -15.75 0.97
N GLU A 155 0.87 -15.72 0.23
CA GLU A 155 2.22 -15.83 0.80
C GLU A 155 2.63 -14.55 1.55
N ASP A 156 2.41 -13.38 0.92
CA ASP A 156 2.82 -12.09 1.49
C ASP A 156 2.08 -11.72 2.76
N PHE A 157 0.84 -12.20 2.91
CA PHE A 157 -0.03 -11.91 4.06
C PHE A 157 -0.35 -13.16 4.87
N GLY A 158 0.52 -14.18 4.85
CA GLY A 158 0.40 -15.36 5.69
C GLY A 158 0.44 -15.01 7.19
N GLU A 159 -0.25 -15.81 8.01
CA GLU A 159 -0.37 -15.56 9.46
C GLU A 159 0.99 -15.48 10.16
N GLU A 160 1.95 -16.30 9.75
CA GLU A 160 3.31 -16.28 10.30
C GLU A 160 4.00 -14.94 10.01
N LYS A 161 3.96 -14.49 8.74
CA LYS A 161 4.52 -13.18 8.35
C LYS A 161 3.86 -12.02 9.08
N LEU A 162 2.54 -12.05 9.24
CA LEU A 162 1.82 -11.01 9.99
C LEU A 162 2.24 -10.96 11.45
N LYS A 163 2.44 -12.13 12.09
CA LYS A 163 2.95 -12.23 13.46
C LYS A 163 4.38 -11.70 13.57
N GLU A 164 5.28 -12.10 12.67
CA GLU A 164 6.66 -11.60 12.62
C GLU A 164 6.71 -10.07 12.48
N CYS A 165 5.82 -9.52 11.67
CA CYS A 165 5.67 -8.07 11.49
C CYS A 165 4.95 -7.38 12.65
N LYS A 166 4.47 -8.11 13.66
CA LYS A 166 3.65 -7.61 14.78
C LYS A 166 2.41 -6.83 14.29
N ILE A 167 1.76 -7.36 13.24
CA ILE A 167 0.53 -6.79 12.67
C ILE A 167 -0.65 -7.59 13.23
N GLU A 168 -1.14 -7.17 14.39
CA GLU A 168 -2.23 -7.85 15.08
C GLU A 168 -3.59 -7.25 14.76
N LYS A 169 -3.65 -5.92 14.62
CA LYS A 169 -4.92 -5.21 14.39
C LYS A 169 -5.40 -5.37 12.96
N ARG A 170 -6.58 -5.96 12.81
CA ARG A 170 -7.27 -6.18 11.53
C ARG A 170 -8.58 -5.41 11.49
N PHE A 171 -8.95 -4.94 10.31
CA PHE A 171 -10.21 -4.26 10.04
C PHE A 171 -10.93 -5.06 8.96
N GLU A 172 -12.00 -5.75 9.37
CA GLU A 172 -12.79 -6.58 8.47
C GLU A 172 -13.63 -5.70 7.53
N ASN A 173 -13.46 -5.89 6.21
CA ASN A 173 -14.15 -5.12 5.19
C ASN A 173 -15.25 -5.94 4.50
N GLU A 174 -16.14 -6.51 5.30
CA GLU A 174 -17.41 -7.07 4.83
C GLU A 174 -18.38 -5.94 4.50
N ASP A 175 -18.49 -4.97 5.38
CA ASP A 175 -19.21 -3.72 5.23
C ASP A 175 -18.21 -2.55 5.16
N LEU A 176 -18.24 -1.84 4.02
CA LEU A 176 -17.26 -0.79 3.74
C LEU A 176 -17.38 0.40 4.71
N ASP A 177 -18.59 0.81 5.05
CA ASP A 177 -18.83 2.00 5.85
C ASP A 177 -18.46 1.74 7.32
N LYS A 178 -18.82 0.58 7.86
CA LYS A 178 -18.40 0.15 9.21
C LYS A 178 -16.88 0.01 9.31
N CYS A 179 -16.26 -0.61 8.31
CA CYS A 179 -14.80 -0.74 8.26
C CYS A 179 -14.12 0.64 8.23
N LEU A 180 -14.65 1.56 7.43
CA LEU A 180 -14.15 2.92 7.33
C LEU A 180 -14.23 3.67 8.66
N GLU A 181 -15.38 3.60 9.34
CA GLU A 181 -15.56 4.21 10.68
C GLU A 181 -14.55 3.68 11.69
N GLN A 182 -14.33 2.36 11.73
CA GLN A 182 -13.35 1.73 12.60
C GLN A 182 -11.93 2.20 12.30
N VAL A 183 -11.57 2.28 11.03
CA VAL A 183 -10.26 2.76 10.57
C VAL A 183 -10.05 4.23 10.95
N ILE A 184 -11.03 5.09 10.69
CA ILE A 184 -10.95 6.51 11.06
C ILE A 184 -10.83 6.68 12.56
N GLY A 185 -11.64 5.96 13.34
CA GLY A 185 -11.56 5.99 14.79
C GLY A 185 -10.20 5.50 15.32
N TYR A 186 -9.61 4.50 14.69
CA TYR A 186 -8.28 4.01 15.04
C TYR A 186 -7.18 5.03 14.69
N ILE A 187 -7.27 5.67 13.53
CA ILE A 187 -6.37 6.73 13.11
C ILE A 187 -6.40 7.88 14.14
N LYS A 188 -7.59 8.41 14.43
CA LYS A 188 -7.75 9.54 15.37
C LYS A 188 -7.17 9.28 16.76
N ARG A 189 -7.30 8.05 17.28
CA ARG A 189 -6.75 7.69 18.61
C ARG A 189 -5.23 7.55 18.64
N ASN A 190 -4.59 7.41 17.49
CA ASN A 190 -3.16 7.13 17.39
C ASN A 190 -2.38 8.20 16.59
N MET A 191 -3.05 9.26 16.14
CA MET A 191 -2.40 10.41 15.55
C MET A 191 -1.70 11.24 16.62
N THR A 192 -0.56 11.79 16.24
CA THR A 192 0.09 12.86 17.02
C THR A 192 -0.57 14.18 16.63
N ASP A 193 -0.94 14.98 17.62
CA ASP A 193 -1.39 16.35 17.39
C ASP A 193 -0.16 17.20 17.01
N HIS A 194 -0.26 17.89 15.88
CA HIS A 194 0.77 18.78 15.35
C HIS A 194 0.29 20.22 15.32
#